data_3c8aaf0e313d82a4527d7e696651f61b
#
_entry.id   3c8aaf0e313d82a4527d7e696651f61b
#
_cell.length_a   1.000
_cell.length_b   1.000
_cell.length_c   1.000
_cell.angle_alpha   90.00
_cell.angle_beta   90.00
_cell.angle_gamma   90.00
#
_symmetry.space_group_name_H-M   'P 1'
#
loop_
_entity.id
_entity.type
_entity.pdbx_description
1 polymer ?
#
loop_
_entity_poly.entity_id
_entity_poly.type
_entity_poly.pdbx_seq_one_letter_code
_entity_poly.pdbx_strand_id
1 'polypeptide(L)'
;MVDPATGAHTTSTSQMATAAARQALERAGVQADEIDLIVLSTASPDYLLPVAATYVQQQLGLEDCAVIEVRAGCVGAVQAHDIARRLLADGTYTTALVIGAEAVSPLLAPVFLGRDPERVRMRDRLTVYTFGDGAALVLRAGEEGSAHGRPRPVFATRSLGGARKPGMLIVGGGTDAPLAEQQRRPRLMDIRLDIPGTAQFGPRVFVEGIHDLLTRSRLALADLDACVLPEGNAEYFASEYAAAGLSPADQATLSKTIVENLTDVGATGSAAVPLALDAGWREGRIRPGDTVLLLAIEASRYLYAGLTLTWDAPFPGH
;
A
#
# COMPACT_ATOMS: atom_id res chain seq x y z
N MET A 1 -16.44 -0.11 -3.02
CA MET A 1 -17.00 -0.80 -1.83
C MET A 1 -18.37 -1.36 -2.15
N VAL A 2 -18.80 -2.35 -1.41
CA VAL A 2 -20.12 -3.00 -1.57
C VAL A 2 -20.77 -3.09 -0.19
N ASP A 3 -22.05 -2.71 -0.13
CA ASP A 3 -22.86 -2.93 1.06
C ASP A 3 -23.05 -4.44 1.29
N PRO A 4 -22.63 -4.99 2.43
CA PRO A 4 -22.66 -6.43 2.66
C PRO A 4 -24.05 -7.03 2.80
N ALA A 5 -25.06 -6.21 3.12
CA ALA A 5 -26.43 -6.65 3.28
C ALA A 5 -27.20 -6.69 1.96
N THR A 6 -26.97 -5.71 1.09
CA THR A 6 -27.74 -5.52 -0.15
C THR A 6 -26.95 -5.92 -1.40
N GLY A 7 -25.61 -5.95 -1.34
CA GLY A 7 -24.73 -6.13 -2.50
C GLY A 7 -24.66 -4.89 -3.40
N ALA A 8 -25.27 -3.78 -2.99
CA ALA A 8 -25.23 -2.56 -3.77
C ALA A 8 -23.84 -1.92 -3.75
N HIS A 9 -23.42 -1.40 -4.90
CA HIS A 9 -22.21 -0.58 -4.97
C HIS A 9 -22.41 0.70 -4.16
N THR A 10 -21.44 1.06 -3.32
CA THR A 10 -21.50 2.24 -2.45
C THR A 10 -20.45 3.28 -2.83
N THR A 11 -19.21 2.86 -3.01
CA THR A 11 -18.07 3.78 -3.22
C THR A 11 -17.04 3.13 -4.12
N SER A 12 -16.55 3.85 -5.11
CA SER A 12 -15.47 3.40 -5.99
C SER A 12 -14.09 3.70 -5.41
N THR A 13 -13.06 3.11 -6.01
CA THR A 13 -11.66 3.35 -5.62
C THR A 13 -11.29 4.83 -5.79
N SER A 14 -11.66 5.45 -6.92
CA SER A 14 -11.40 6.88 -7.15
C SER A 14 -12.12 7.79 -6.16
N GLN A 15 -13.36 7.44 -5.75
CA GLN A 15 -14.10 8.20 -4.75
C GLN A 15 -13.46 8.14 -3.36
N MET A 16 -12.97 6.97 -2.94
CA MET A 16 -12.21 6.85 -1.69
C MET A 16 -10.90 7.63 -1.75
N ALA A 17 -10.17 7.50 -2.86
CA ALA A 17 -8.94 8.25 -3.09
C ALA A 17 -9.16 9.77 -3.02
N THR A 18 -10.24 10.26 -3.65
CA THR A 18 -10.61 11.68 -3.63
C THR A 18 -10.99 12.16 -2.23
N ALA A 19 -11.72 11.34 -1.47
CA ALA A 19 -12.07 11.68 -0.09
C ALA A 19 -10.83 11.81 0.80
N ALA A 20 -9.88 10.89 0.67
CA ALA A 20 -8.60 10.97 1.35
C ALA A 20 -7.78 12.20 0.90
N ALA A 21 -7.78 12.50 -0.40
CA ALA A 21 -7.10 13.68 -0.95
C ALA A 21 -7.62 14.98 -0.35
N ARG A 22 -8.94 15.16 -0.31
CA ARG A 22 -9.55 16.35 0.30
C ARG A 22 -9.17 16.54 1.77
N GLN A 23 -9.17 15.45 2.55
CA GLN A 23 -8.75 15.50 3.95
C GLN A 23 -7.27 15.92 4.10
N ALA A 24 -6.39 15.40 3.25
CA ALA A 24 -4.97 15.74 3.33
C ALA A 24 -4.70 17.19 2.91
N LEU A 25 -5.36 17.67 1.85
CA LEU A 25 -5.28 19.07 1.41
C LEU A 25 -5.77 20.03 2.50
N GLU A 26 -6.92 19.73 3.12
CA GLU A 26 -7.46 20.52 4.23
C GLU A 26 -6.49 20.59 5.41
N ARG A 27 -5.92 19.44 5.83
CA ARG A 27 -4.94 19.37 6.92
C ARG A 27 -3.65 20.14 6.62
N ALA A 28 -3.21 20.09 5.37
CA ALA A 28 -1.99 20.77 4.93
C ALA A 28 -2.20 22.26 4.65
N GLY A 29 -3.46 22.73 4.57
CA GLY A 29 -3.79 24.10 4.14
C GLY A 29 -3.43 24.38 2.66
N VAL A 30 -3.35 23.32 1.83
CA VAL A 30 -3.00 23.39 0.40
C VAL A 30 -4.28 23.40 -0.43
N GLN A 31 -4.34 24.30 -1.42
CA GLN A 31 -5.47 24.35 -2.33
C GLN A 31 -5.35 23.28 -3.42
N ALA A 32 -6.48 22.80 -3.94
CA ALA A 32 -6.45 21.75 -4.96
C ALA A 32 -5.71 22.18 -6.23
N ASP A 33 -5.83 23.44 -6.64
CA ASP A 33 -5.20 24.01 -7.83
C ASP A 33 -3.66 24.18 -7.71
N GLU A 34 -3.10 23.97 -6.51
CA GLU A 34 -1.65 23.89 -6.31
C GLU A 34 -1.08 22.51 -6.67
N ILE A 35 -1.94 21.50 -6.94
CA ILE A 35 -1.52 20.15 -7.29
C ILE A 35 -1.24 20.05 -8.79
N ASP A 36 -0.01 19.72 -9.14
CA ASP A 36 0.44 19.56 -10.53
C ASP A 36 0.78 18.09 -10.88
N LEU A 37 0.76 17.18 -9.88
CA LEU A 37 1.01 15.75 -10.09
C LEU A 37 0.13 14.86 -9.18
N ILE A 38 -0.51 13.86 -9.77
CA ILE A 38 -1.15 12.76 -9.04
C ILE A 38 -0.45 11.46 -9.39
N VAL A 39 0.05 10.73 -8.39
CA VAL A 39 0.56 9.37 -8.55
C VAL A 39 -0.30 8.44 -7.71
N LEU A 40 -1.20 7.73 -8.37
CA LEU A 40 -2.13 6.79 -7.73
C LEU A 40 -1.65 5.36 -7.90
N SER A 41 -1.67 4.58 -6.84
CA SER A 41 -1.51 3.13 -6.92
C SER A 41 -2.80 2.41 -6.56
N THR A 42 -3.22 1.51 -7.44
CA THR A 42 -4.35 0.60 -7.21
C THR A 42 -4.23 -0.67 -8.05
N ALA A 43 -4.68 -1.80 -7.51
CA ALA A 43 -4.90 -3.04 -8.23
C ALA A 43 -6.40 -3.30 -8.50
N SER A 44 -7.27 -2.46 -7.94
CA SER A 44 -8.74 -2.52 -8.08
C SER A 44 -9.30 -1.19 -8.63
N PRO A 45 -8.90 -0.78 -9.86
CA PRO A 45 -9.38 0.46 -10.45
C PRO A 45 -10.89 0.38 -10.74
N ASP A 46 -11.53 1.54 -10.83
CA ASP A 46 -12.96 1.65 -11.15
C ASP A 46 -13.28 1.00 -12.51
N TYR A 47 -12.38 1.17 -13.47
CA TYR A 47 -12.46 0.63 -14.84
C TYR A 47 -11.07 0.20 -15.32
N LEU A 48 -11.03 -0.64 -16.36
CA LEU A 48 -9.76 -0.93 -17.04
C LEU A 48 -9.20 0.31 -17.74
N LEU A 49 -10.07 1.15 -18.31
CA LEU A 49 -9.79 2.46 -18.90
C LEU A 49 -11.07 3.32 -18.81
N PRO A 50 -10.94 4.63 -18.54
CA PRO A 50 -9.71 5.38 -18.20
C PRO A 50 -9.10 4.96 -16.86
N VAL A 51 -7.86 5.39 -16.60
CA VAL A 51 -7.19 5.14 -15.30
C VAL A 51 -7.89 5.89 -14.16
N ALA A 52 -7.95 5.30 -12.97
CA ALA A 52 -8.65 5.85 -11.81
C ALA A 52 -8.10 7.22 -11.37
N ALA A 53 -6.82 7.47 -11.59
CA ALA A 53 -6.17 8.74 -11.30
C ALA A 53 -6.81 9.94 -12.02
N THR A 54 -7.35 9.75 -13.24
CA THR A 54 -8.05 10.81 -13.97
C THR A 54 -9.42 11.14 -13.37
N TYR A 55 -10.08 10.17 -12.74
CA TYR A 55 -11.31 10.42 -11.99
C TYR A 55 -11.03 11.17 -10.68
N VAL A 56 -9.91 10.90 -10.01
CA VAL A 56 -9.46 11.70 -8.86
C VAL A 56 -9.22 13.14 -9.27
N GLN A 57 -8.50 13.37 -10.38
CA GLN A 57 -8.30 14.69 -10.97
C GLN A 57 -9.66 15.41 -11.20
N GLN A 58 -10.57 14.76 -11.90
CA GLN A 58 -11.91 15.31 -12.20
C GLN A 58 -12.70 15.63 -10.92
N GLN A 59 -12.71 14.72 -9.94
CA GLN A 59 -13.46 14.88 -8.69
C GLN A 59 -12.88 15.96 -7.78
N LEU A 60 -11.58 16.25 -7.88
CA LEU A 60 -10.93 17.38 -7.21
C LEU A 60 -11.16 18.71 -7.94
N GLY A 61 -11.64 18.69 -9.19
CA GLY A 61 -11.86 19.88 -10.00
C GLY A 61 -10.59 20.43 -10.64
N LEU A 62 -9.57 19.62 -10.85
CA LEU A 62 -8.30 20.02 -11.46
C LEU A 62 -8.43 20.01 -12.99
N GLU A 63 -8.27 21.16 -13.65
CA GLU A 63 -8.35 21.27 -15.11
C GLU A 63 -7.10 20.71 -15.79
N ASP A 64 -5.91 21.00 -15.21
CA ASP A 64 -4.62 20.55 -15.73
C ASP A 64 -3.77 19.98 -14.60
N CYS A 65 -3.37 18.72 -14.75
CA CYS A 65 -2.57 18.00 -13.77
C CYS A 65 -1.99 16.75 -14.43
N ALA A 66 -0.72 16.47 -14.19
CA ALA A 66 -0.13 15.20 -14.61
C ALA A 66 -0.68 14.05 -13.77
N VAL A 67 -1.02 12.93 -14.42
CA VAL A 67 -1.50 11.74 -13.73
C VAL A 67 -0.68 10.52 -14.09
N ILE A 68 -0.28 9.76 -13.08
CA ILE A 68 0.42 8.48 -13.21
C ILE A 68 -0.34 7.45 -12.38
N GLU A 69 -0.64 6.30 -12.97
CA GLU A 69 -1.22 5.18 -12.23
C GLU A 69 -0.27 3.99 -12.21
N VAL A 70 -0.06 3.43 -11.00
CA VAL A 70 0.81 2.28 -10.76
C VAL A 70 -0.07 1.09 -10.36
N ARG A 71 0.14 -0.05 -11.02
CA ARG A 71 -0.57 -1.29 -10.70
C ARG A 71 0.42 -2.31 -10.11
N ALA A 72 0.61 -2.26 -8.79
CA ALA A 72 1.60 -3.10 -8.11
C ALA A 72 1.12 -3.70 -6.78
N GLY A 73 -0.18 -3.69 -6.50
CA GLY A 73 -0.75 -4.21 -5.25
C GLY A 73 -0.15 -3.54 -4.02
N CYS A 74 0.14 -4.31 -2.97
CA CYS A 74 0.57 -3.79 -1.67
C CYS A 74 1.84 -2.92 -1.73
N VAL A 75 2.75 -3.16 -2.68
CA VAL A 75 3.99 -2.36 -2.82
C VAL A 75 3.78 -1.06 -3.58
N GLY A 76 2.62 -0.88 -4.20
CA GLY A 76 2.42 0.17 -5.20
C GLY A 76 2.48 1.59 -4.64
N ALA A 77 1.96 1.86 -3.45
CA ALA A 77 2.05 3.20 -2.85
C ALA A 77 3.50 3.61 -2.53
N VAL A 78 4.34 2.66 -2.11
CA VAL A 78 5.76 2.93 -1.86
C VAL A 78 6.50 3.20 -3.17
N GLN A 79 6.16 2.48 -4.25
CA GLN A 79 6.68 2.77 -5.59
C GLN A 79 6.19 4.11 -6.11
N ALA A 80 4.90 4.44 -5.94
CA ALA A 80 4.33 5.74 -6.29
C ALA A 80 5.04 6.88 -5.56
N HIS A 81 5.39 6.68 -4.30
CA HIS A 81 6.14 7.65 -3.50
C HIS A 81 7.53 7.91 -4.08
N ASP A 82 8.30 6.89 -4.49
CA ASP A 82 9.60 7.10 -5.12
C ASP A 82 9.49 7.76 -6.50
N ILE A 83 8.45 7.43 -7.28
CA ILE A 83 8.18 8.08 -8.57
C ILE A 83 7.93 9.58 -8.36
N ALA A 84 6.99 9.95 -7.49
CA ALA A 84 6.67 11.35 -7.19
C ALA A 84 7.90 12.10 -6.68
N ARG A 85 8.62 11.53 -5.71
CA ARG A 85 9.84 12.12 -5.16
C ARG A 85 10.89 12.44 -6.23
N ARG A 86 11.08 11.56 -7.22
CA ARG A 86 12.04 11.81 -8.32
C ARG A 86 11.58 12.92 -9.24
N LEU A 87 10.31 12.95 -9.58
CA LEU A 87 9.73 13.98 -10.44
C LEU A 87 9.69 15.35 -9.77
N LEU A 88 9.51 15.41 -8.46
CA LEU A 88 9.64 16.63 -7.68
C LEU A 88 11.10 17.08 -7.56
N ALA A 89 12.04 16.13 -7.37
CA ALA A 89 13.46 16.44 -7.17
C ALA A 89 14.15 16.98 -8.43
N ASP A 90 13.65 16.69 -9.63
CA ASP A 90 14.17 17.26 -10.87
C ASP A 90 13.50 18.59 -11.27
N GLY A 91 12.52 19.05 -10.48
CA GLY A 91 11.81 20.31 -10.70
C GLY A 91 10.75 20.26 -11.80
N THR A 92 10.43 19.06 -12.33
CA THR A 92 9.37 18.92 -13.33
C THR A 92 8.00 19.25 -12.75
N TYR A 93 7.77 18.89 -11.48
CA TYR A 93 6.55 19.18 -10.72
C TYR A 93 6.91 19.78 -9.37
N THR A 94 5.93 20.44 -8.74
CA THR A 94 6.12 21.15 -7.48
C THR A 94 5.35 20.54 -6.32
N THR A 95 4.12 20.04 -6.56
CA THR A 95 3.27 19.48 -5.52
C THR A 95 2.54 18.23 -6.00
N ALA A 96 2.73 17.14 -5.29
CA ALA A 96 2.20 15.84 -5.68
C ALA A 96 1.27 15.23 -4.63
N LEU A 97 0.16 14.66 -5.08
CA LEU A 97 -0.63 13.69 -4.32
C LEU A 97 -0.12 12.28 -4.61
N VAL A 98 0.37 11.59 -3.59
CA VAL A 98 0.82 10.18 -3.69
C VAL A 98 -0.19 9.30 -2.98
N ILE A 99 -1.01 8.60 -3.75
CA ILE A 99 -2.22 7.95 -3.26
C ILE A 99 -2.08 6.42 -3.35
N GLY A 100 -2.41 5.71 -2.27
CA GLY A 100 -2.72 4.29 -2.30
C GLY A 100 -4.22 4.09 -2.05
N ALA A 101 -4.92 3.38 -2.93
CA ALA A 101 -6.35 3.13 -2.78
C ALA A 101 -6.73 1.75 -3.31
N GLU A 102 -7.56 1.03 -2.56
CA GLU A 102 -8.09 -0.27 -2.97
C GLU A 102 -9.55 -0.44 -2.53
N ALA A 103 -10.40 -0.88 -3.46
CA ALA A 103 -11.72 -1.40 -3.19
C ALA A 103 -11.72 -2.91 -3.43
N VAL A 104 -11.42 -3.69 -2.40
CA VAL A 104 -11.32 -5.15 -2.49
C VAL A 104 -12.68 -5.82 -2.32
N SER A 105 -13.60 -5.21 -1.57
CA SER A 105 -14.91 -5.79 -1.29
C SER A 105 -15.74 -6.14 -2.54
N PRO A 106 -15.71 -5.37 -3.67
CA PRO A 106 -16.38 -5.77 -4.89
C PRO A 106 -15.82 -7.07 -5.50
N LEU A 107 -14.52 -7.32 -5.34
CA LEU A 107 -13.85 -8.54 -5.81
C LEU A 107 -14.17 -9.74 -4.92
N LEU A 108 -14.47 -9.51 -3.64
CA LEU A 108 -14.85 -10.54 -2.67
C LEU A 108 -16.36 -10.82 -2.68
N ALA A 109 -17.17 -9.86 -3.12
CA ALA A 109 -18.62 -9.97 -3.11
C ALA A 109 -19.17 -11.28 -3.69
N PRO A 110 -18.69 -11.82 -4.83
CA PRO A 110 -19.17 -13.09 -5.38
C PRO A 110 -18.97 -14.29 -4.45
N VAL A 111 -18.08 -14.17 -3.45
CA VAL A 111 -17.77 -15.26 -2.52
C VAL A 111 -18.78 -15.35 -1.39
N PHE A 112 -19.32 -14.23 -0.94
CA PHE A 112 -20.18 -14.17 0.25
C PHE A 112 -21.61 -13.67 0.01
N LEU A 113 -21.84 -12.80 -0.98
CA LEU A 113 -23.17 -12.22 -1.22
C LEU A 113 -24.20 -13.28 -1.59
N GLY A 114 -25.34 -13.24 -0.88
CA GLY A 114 -26.46 -14.17 -1.10
C GLY A 114 -26.14 -15.62 -0.78
N ARG A 115 -25.05 -15.89 -0.07
CA ARG A 115 -24.66 -17.24 0.34
C ARG A 115 -24.93 -17.46 1.81
N ASP A 116 -25.36 -18.67 2.15
CA ASP A 116 -25.40 -19.13 3.53
C ASP A 116 -23.97 -19.14 4.10
N PRO A 117 -23.68 -18.40 5.18
CA PRO A 117 -22.34 -18.32 5.78
C PRO A 117 -21.75 -19.70 6.11
N GLU A 118 -22.57 -20.68 6.51
CA GLU A 118 -22.11 -22.04 6.84
C GLU A 118 -21.62 -22.81 5.61
N ARG A 119 -22.09 -22.45 4.42
CA ARG A 119 -21.69 -23.06 3.15
C ARG A 119 -20.51 -22.38 2.47
N VAL A 120 -20.05 -21.25 2.97
CA VAL A 120 -18.83 -20.58 2.49
C VAL A 120 -17.63 -21.41 2.95
N ARG A 121 -16.79 -21.84 2.01
CA ARG A 121 -15.62 -22.68 2.33
C ARG A 121 -14.61 -21.91 3.18
N MET A 122 -13.90 -22.60 4.06
CA MET A 122 -12.93 -22.00 4.98
C MET A 122 -11.92 -21.10 4.27
N ARG A 123 -11.35 -21.53 3.14
CA ARG A 123 -10.40 -20.71 2.38
C ARG A 123 -11.01 -19.40 1.87
N ASP A 124 -12.30 -19.45 1.50
CA ASP A 124 -13.02 -18.27 0.98
C ASP A 124 -13.35 -17.31 2.15
N ARG A 125 -13.67 -17.86 3.34
CA ARG A 125 -13.82 -17.09 4.59
C ARG A 125 -12.51 -16.40 4.97
N LEU A 126 -11.38 -17.12 4.95
CA LEU A 126 -10.06 -16.55 5.23
C LEU A 126 -9.75 -15.38 4.30
N THR A 127 -10.08 -15.51 2.99
CA THR A 127 -9.90 -14.40 2.03
C THR A 127 -10.74 -13.19 2.42
N VAL A 128 -12.02 -13.37 2.80
CA VAL A 128 -12.88 -12.27 3.23
C VAL A 128 -12.38 -11.59 4.50
N TYR A 129 -11.88 -12.36 5.47
CA TYR A 129 -11.36 -11.82 6.73
C TYR A 129 -9.98 -11.14 6.59
N THR A 130 -9.24 -11.47 5.54
CA THR A 130 -7.89 -10.93 5.35
C THR A 130 -7.90 -9.52 4.79
N PHE A 131 -8.81 -9.21 3.86
CA PHE A 131 -8.77 -7.96 3.11
C PHE A 131 -9.75 -6.90 3.61
N GLY A 132 -9.36 -5.63 3.44
CA GLY A 132 -10.18 -4.45 3.68
C GLY A 132 -10.13 -3.47 2.51
N ASP A 133 -11.10 -2.55 2.48
CA ASP A 133 -11.10 -1.41 1.58
C ASP A 133 -10.46 -0.21 2.24
N GLY A 134 -9.74 0.61 1.49
CA GLY A 134 -9.13 1.81 2.06
C GLY A 134 -8.48 2.72 1.02
N ALA A 135 -8.28 3.97 1.43
CA ALA A 135 -7.47 4.94 0.71
C ALA A 135 -6.75 5.85 1.69
N ALA A 136 -5.49 6.11 1.43
CA ALA A 136 -4.70 7.11 2.14
C ALA A 136 -3.65 7.69 1.21
N LEU A 137 -3.12 8.84 1.57
CA LEU A 137 -2.13 9.51 0.76
C LEU A 137 -1.11 10.28 1.58
N VAL A 138 0.00 10.59 0.92
CA VAL A 138 1.01 11.56 1.38
C VAL A 138 1.00 12.71 0.40
N LEU A 139 0.79 13.92 0.90
CA LEU A 139 1.03 15.15 0.16
C LEU A 139 2.54 15.43 0.19
N ARG A 140 3.11 15.67 -0.98
CA ARG A 140 4.52 16.02 -1.11
C ARG A 140 4.65 17.35 -1.82
N ALA A 141 5.51 18.22 -1.27
CA ALA A 141 5.99 19.40 -1.96
C ALA A 141 7.41 19.16 -2.49
N GLY A 142 7.76 19.79 -3.61
CA GLY A 142 9.13 19.86 -4.09
C GLY A 142 9.99 20.62 -3.08
N GLU A 143 11.20 20.17 -2.87
CA GLU A 143 12.14 20.85 -1.99
C GLU A 143 12.69 22.09 -2.71
N GLU A 144 12.14 23.26 -2.46
CA GLU A 144 12.88 24.51 -2.67
C GLU A 144 14.00 24.60 -1.62
N GLY A 145 15.19 24.23 -2.04
CA GLY A 145 16.37 24.27 -1.18
C GLY A 145 16.40 23.08 -0.21
N SER A 146 16.93 21.94 -0.69
CA SER A 146 17.15 20.76 0.17
C SER A 146 17.80 21.21 1.48
N ALA A 147 17.16 20.89 2.58
CA ALA A 147 17.69 21.14 3.91
C ALA A 147 19.09 20.52 3.99
N HIS A 148 20.12 21.35 3.92
CA HIS A 148 21.50 20.94 4.01
C HIS A 148 21.68 20.11 5.28
N GLY A 149 21.98 18.81 5.13
CA GLY A 149 22.27 17.90 6.23
C GLY A 149 21.27 16.76 6.48
N ARG A 150 20.12 16.70 5.81
CA ARG A 150 19.21 15.56 5.95
C ARG A 150 19.64 14.39 5.04
N PRO A 151 19.57 13.13 5.52
CA PRO A 151 19.81 11.99 4.68
C PRO A 151 18.83 11.95 3.50
N ARG A 152 19.33 11.67 2.29
CA ARG A 152 18.45 11.50 1.14
C ARG A 152 17.62 10.24 1.30
N PRO A 153 16.32 10.27 0.97
CA PRO A 153 15.49 9.07 0.96
C PRO A 153 16.10 7.96 0.09
N VAL A 154 16.13 6.75 0.62
CA VAL A 154 16.68 5.58 -0.09
C VAL A 154 15.55 4.62 -0.41
N PHE A 155 15.39 4.30 -1.70
CA PHE A 155 14.38 3.39 -2.21
C PHE A 155 15.00 2.07 -2.65
N ALA A 156 14.30 0.97 -2.36
CA ALA A 156 14.62 -0.36 -2.86
C ALA A 156 13.33 -1.12 -3.24
N THR A 157 13.38 -1.85 -4.33
CA THR A 157 12.32 -2.78 -4.74
C THR A 157 12.93 -3.97 -5.48
N ARG A 158 12.39 -5.17 -5.21
CA ARG A 158 12.78 -6.40 -5.91
C ARG A 158 11.62 -7.38 -5.99
N SER A 159 11.58 -8.18 -7.04
CA SER A 159 10.73 -9.36 -7.16
C SER A 159 11.57 -10.60 -6.86
N LEU A 160 11.20 -11.33 -5.82
CA LEU A 160 11.86 -12.56 -5.39
C LEU A 160 11.09 -13.81 -5.87
N GLY A 161 9.96 -13.62 -6.54
CA GLY A 161 9.09 -14.72 -6.98
C GLY A 161 9.73 -15.64 -8.02
N GLY A 162 10.43 -15.06 -9.00
CA GLY A 162 11.05 -15.84 -10.07
C GLY A 162 10.08 -16.83 -10.72
N ALA A 163 10.44 -18.11 -10.74
CA ALA A 163 9.61 -19.19 -11.25
C ALA A 163 8.61 -19.77 -10.21
N ARG A 164 8.50 -19.19 -9.01
CA ARG A 164 7.56 -19.63 -7.99
C ARG A 164 6.11 -19.47 -8.43
N LYS A 165 5.25 -20.34 -7.96
CA LYS A 165 3.80 -20.19 -8.08
C LYS A 165 3.38 -18.84 -7.43
N PRO A 166 2.45 -18.11 -8.06
CA PRO A 166 1.91 -16.91 -7.44
C PRO A 166 1.31 -17.20 -6.06
N GLY A 167 1.64 -16.38 -5.06
CA GLY A 167 1.02 -16.45 -3.73
C GLY A 167 -0.41 -15.92 -3.74
N MET A 168 -0.69 -14.97 -4.67
CA MET A 168 -2.05 -14.46 -4.92
C MET A 168 -2.26 -14.30 -6.43
N LEU A 169 -3.47 -14.61 -6.90
CA LEU A 169 -3.84 -14.48 -8.31
C LEU A 169 -5.33 -14.16 -8.46
N ILE A 170 -5.62 -13.19 -9.32
CA ILE A 170 -6.96 -12.93 -9.85
C ILE A 170 -6.84 -13.01 -11.37
N VAL A 171 -7.55 -13.94 -12.00
CA VAL A 171 -7.52 -14.13 -13.46
C VAL A 171 -8.52 -13.22 -14.16
N GLY A 172 -9.67 -12.99 -13.52
CA GLY A 172 -10.73 -12.17 -14.07
C GLY A 172 -10.30 -10.72 -14.30
N GLY A 173 -10.75 -10.13 -15.40
CA GLY A 173 -10.34 -8.79 -15.84
C GLY A 173 -8.99 -8.75 -16.56
N GLY A 174 -8.21 -9.84 -16.54
CA GLY A 174 -6.95 -9.94 -17.27
C GLY A 174 -7.14 -10.45 -18.70
N THR A 175 -6.08 -10.36 -19.51
CA THR A 175 -6.08 -10.80 -20.92
C THR A 175 -5.65 -12.26 -21.11
N ASP A 176 -5.21 -12.94 -20.05
CA ASP A 176 -4.77 -14.35 -20.10
C ASP A 176 -5.94 -15.33 -20.33
N ALA A 177 -7.16 -14.93 -20.00
CA ALA A 177 -8.36 -15.69 -20.31
C ALA A 177 -9.30 -14.85 -21.18
N PRO A 178 -9.88 -15.42 -22.29
CA PRO A 178 -10.85 -14.72 -23.10
C PRO A 178 -12.07 -14.28 -22.27
N LEU A 179 -12.61 -13.11 -22.58
CA LEU A 179 -13.76 -12.53 -21.85
C LEU A 179 -14.96 -13.51 -21.82
N ALA A 180 -15.22 -14.19 -22.94
CA ALA A 180 -16.27 -15.20 -23.01
C ALA A 180 -16.04 -16.40 -22.05
N GLU A 181 -14.79 -16.76 -21.77
CA GLU A 181 -14.48 -17.78 -20.77
C GLU A 181 -14.69 -17.23 -19.35
N GLN A 182 -14.28 -16.02 -19.11
CA GLN A 182 -14.49 -15.37 -17.80
C GLN A 182 -15.99 -15.30 -17.45
N GLN A 183 -16.86 -14.97 -18.41
CA GLN A 183 -18.30 -14.95 -18.22
C GLN A 183 -18.90 -16.35 -17.90
N ARG A 184 -18.38 -17.40 -18.52
CA ARG A 184 -18.81 -18.77 -18.25
C ARG A 184 -18.27 -19.33 -16.94
N ARG A 185 -17.18 -18.78 -16.43
CA ARG A 185 -16.47 -19.24 -15.25
C ARG A 185 -16.30 -18.10 -14.22
N PRO A 186 -17.39 -17.67 -13.56
CA PRO A 186 -17.35 -16.51 -12.65
C PRO A 186 -16.27 -16.62 -11.57
N ARG A 187 -15.87 -17.84 -11.20
CA ARG A 187 -14.79 -18.05 -10.21
C ARG A 187 -13.40 -17.67 -10.69
N LEU A 188 -13.21 -17.32 -11.95
CA LEU A 188 -11.97 -16.67 -12.41
C LEU A 188 -11.79 -15.27 -11.80
N MET A 189 -12.89 -14.65 -11.35
CA MET A 189 -12.87 -13.35 -10.63
C MET A 189 -12.47 -13.51 -9.15
N ASP A 190 -12.53 -14.75 -8.59
CA ASP A 190 -12.17 -14.99 -7.20
C ASP A 190 -10.68 -14.67 -6.96
N ILE A 191 -10.38 -14.06 -5.83
CA ILE A 191 -9.00 -13.97 -5.33
C ILE A 191 -8.57 -15.37 -4.90
N ARG A 192 -7.48 -15.84 -5.48
CA ARG A 192 -6.88 -17.15 -5.16
C ARG A 192 -5.62 -16.93 -4.36
N LEU A 193 -5.62 -17.40 -3.11
CA LEU A 193 -4.46 -17.35 -2.22
C LEU A 193 -3.78 -18.71 -2.14
N ASP A 194 -2.46 -18.73 -2.21
CA ASP A 194 -1.62 -19.85 -1.82
C ASP A 194 -1.12 -19.62 -0.39
N ILE A 195 -2.02 -19.85 0.59
CA ILE A 195 -1.75 -19.59 2.01
C ILE A 195 -0.47 -20.28 2.48
N PRO A 196 -0.25 -21.60 2.23
CA PRO A 196 0.98 -22.26 2.64
C PRO A 196 2.24 -21.66 2.01
N GLY A 197 2.20 -21.36 0.70
CA GLY A 197 3.33 -20.77 0.00
C GLY A 197 3.64 -19.35 0.50
N THR A 198 2.62 -18.56 0.78
CA THR A 198 2.78 -17.20 1.29
C THR A 198 3.31 -17.21 2.73
N ALA A 199 2.79 -18.07 3.60
CA ALA A 199 3.27 -18.22 4.97
C ALA A 199 4.74 -18.69 5.01
N GLN A 200 5.13 -19.58 4.11
CA GLN A 200 6.51 -20.08 4.05
C GLN A 200 7.51 -19.07 3.50
N PHE A 201 7.13 -18.26 2.51
CA PHE A 201 8.07 -17.41 1.79
C PHE A 201 7.94 -15.91 2.10
N GLY A 202 6.78 -15.47 2.57
CA GLY A 202 6.52 -14.06 2.92
C GLY A 202 7.52 -13.48 3.92
N PRO A 203 7.83 -14.15 5.06
CA PRO A 203 8.80 -13.67 6.04
C PRO A 203 10.19 -13.41 5.45
N ARG A 204 10.62 -14.25 4.51
CA ARG A 204 11.88 -14.03 3.80
C ARG A 204 11.85 -12.76 2.95
N VAL A 205 10.73 -12.45 2.31
CA VAL A 205 10.59 -11.22 1.51
C VAL A 205 10.73 -9.99 2.39
N PHE A 206 10.14 -10.00 3.60
CA PHE A 206 10.30 -8.93 4.59
C PHE A 206 11.76 -8.77 5.01
N VAL A 207 12.41 -9.85 5.43
CA VAL A 207 13.79 -9.81 5.92
C VAL A 207 14.75 -9.33 4.83
N GLU A 208 14.61 -9.83 3.60
CA GLU A 208 15.39 -9.36 2.45
C GLU A 208 15.15 -7.86 2.17
N GLY A 209 13.89 -7.40 2.26
CA GLY A 209 13.54 -5.99 2.09
C GLY A 209 14.17 -5.09 3.16
N ILE A 210 14.10 -5.49 4.42
CA ILE A 210 14.74 -4.77 5.55
C ILE A 210 16.25 -4.69 5.33
N HIS A 211 16.91 -5.82 5.08
CA HIS A 211 18.36 -5.86 4.89
C HIS A 211 18.83 -5.04 3.68
N ASP A 212 18.11 -5.09 2.55
CA ASP A 212 18.46 -4.30 1.35
C ASP A 212 18.34 -2.80 1.64
N LEU A 213 17.27 -2.37 2.31
CA LEU A 213 17.07 -0.97 2.68
C LEU A 213 18.13 -0.47 3.66
N LEU A 214 18.39 -1.20 4.73
CA LEU A 214 19.40 -0.85 5.73
C LEU A 214 20.79 -0.76 5.10
N THR A 215 21.14 -1.72 4.26
CA THR A 215 22.43 -1.72 3.54
C THR A 215 22.58 -0.50 2.64
N ARG A 216 21.55 -0.17 1.85
CA ARG A 216 21.57 0.96 0.91
C ARG A 216 21.58 2.31 1.62
N SER A 217 20.81 2.42 2.70
CA SER A 217 20.76 3.64 3.52
C SER A 217 21.95 3.80 4.46
N ARG A 218 22.74 2.75 4.64
CA ARG A 218 23.86 2.67 5.62
C ARG A 218 23.37 2.89 7.05
N LEU A 219 22.19 2.38 7.37
CA LEU A 219 21.58 2.42 8.69
C LEU A 219 21.61 1.03 9.31
N ALA A 220 21.68 0.97 10.64
CA ALA A 220 21.29 -0.19 11.40
C ALA A 220 19.79 -0.13 11.76
N LEU A 221 19.18 -1.26 12.10
CA LEU A 221 17.78 -1.27 12.52
C LEU A 221 17.55 -0.41 13.79
N ALA A 222 18.57 -0.31 14.64
CA ALA A 222 18.54 0.53 15.84
C ALA A 222 18.59 2.05 15.56
N ASP A 223 18.93 2.45 14.34
CA ASP A 223 18.93 3.87 13.94
C ASP A 223 17.55 4.33 13.45
N LEU A 224 16.57 3.41 13.40
CA LEU A 224 15.20 3.71 12.96
C LEU A 224 14.33 4.03 14.17
N ASP A 225 13.61 5.14 14.09
CA ASP A 225 12.62 5.54 15.09
C ASP A 225 11.29 4.82 14.86
N ALA A 226 10.94 4.56 13.61
CA ALA A 226 9.73 3.81 13.24
C ALA A 226 9.92 2.95 11.98
N CYS A 227 9.31 1.76 12.00
CA CYS A 227 9.21 0.84 10.88
C CYS A 227 7.73 0.65 10.53
N VAL A 228 7.26 1.25 9.45
CA VAL A 228 5.89 1.10 8.96
C VAL A 228 5.79 -0.17 8.13
N LEU A 229 5.28 -1.22 8.74
CA LEU A 229 5.13 -2.57 8.22
C LEU A 229 3.68 -3.04 8.45
N PRO A 230 2.71 -2.65 7.61
CA PRO A 230 1.28 -2.88 7.88
C PRO A 230 0.91 -4.33 8.17
N GLU A 231 1.60 -5.28 7.53
CA GLU A 231 1.36 -6.72 7.65
C GLU A 231 2.49 -7.44 8.43
N GLY A 232 3.34 -6.67 9.12
CA GLY A 232 4.58 -7.15 9.71
C GLY A 232 4.49 -7.50 11.19
N ASN A 233 3.45 -8.20 11.66
CA ASN A 233 3.36 -8.59 13.07
C ASN A 233 4.60 -9.39 13.50
N ALA A 234 5.52 -8.70 14.19
CA ALA A 234 6.82 -9.25 14.57
C ALA A 234 6.71 -10.40 15.59
N GLU A 235 5.68 -10.40 16.42
CA GLU A 235 5.46 -11.47 17.42
C GLU A 235 4.91 -12.72 16.77
N TYR A 236 3.93 -12.57 15.87
CA TYR A 236 3.29 -13.68 15.18
C TYR A 236 4.27 -14.44 14.25
N PHE A 237 5.16 -13.70 13.58
CA PHE A 237 6.13 -14.27 12.63
C PHE A 237 7.56 -14.39 13.19
N ALA A 238 7.74 -14.35 14.52
CA ALA A 238 9.07 -14.35 15.15
C ALA A 238 9.94 -15.55 14.74
N SER A 239 9.37 -16.75 14.67
CA SER A 239 10.10 -17.96 14.26
C SER A 239 10.48 -17.94 12.79
N GLU A 240 9.60 -17.43 11.93
CA GLU A 240 9.79 -17.32 10.49
C GLU A 240 10.83 -16.24 10.17
N TYR A 241 10.81 -15.13 10.88
CA TYR A 241 11.81 -14.07 10.74
C TYR A 241 13.20 -14.56 11.19
N ALA A 242 13.29 -15.31 12.31
CA ALA A 242 14.54 -15.94 12.73
C ALA A 242 15.06 -16.92 11.68
N ALA A 243 14.20 -17.77 11.15
CA ALA A 243 14.55 -18.73 10.09
C ALA A 243 14.97 -18.02 8.78
N ALA A 244 14.47 -16.83 8.52
CA ALA A 244 14.86 -15.99 7.39
C ALA A 244 16.14 -15.17 7.62
N GLY A 245 16.72 -15.21 8.83
CA GLY A 245 18.01 -14.60 9.16
C GLY A 245 17.94 -13.32 10.00
N LEU A 246 16.78 -12.95 10.54
CA LEU A 246 16.69 -11.81 11.46
C LEU A 246 17.20 -12.23 12.86
N SER A 247 18.17 -11.48 13.39
CA SER A 247 18.74 -11.79 14.70
C SER A 247 17.74 -11.53 15.84
N PRO A 248 17.87 -12.19 17.01
CA PRO A 248 17.02 -11.91 18.18
C PRO A 248 17.07 -10.45 18.63
N ALA A 249 18.22 -9.79 18.49
CA ALA A 249 18.38 -8.36 18.81
C ALA A 249 17.59 -7.47 17.85
N ASP A 250 17.67 -7.79 16.55
CA ASP A 250 16.90 -7.07 15.52
C ASP A 250 15.39 -7.29 15.67
N GLN A 251 14.97 -8.51 16.02
CA GLN A 251 13.56 -8.79 16.31
C GLN A 251 13.06 -7.97 17.50
N ALA A 252 13.84 -7.88 18.58
CA ALA A 252 13.50 -7.09 19.75
C ALA A 252 13.42 -5.57 19.43
N THR A 253 14.26 -5.10 18.52
CA THR A 253 14.22 -3.71 18.03
C THR A 253 12.98 -3.49 17.16
N LEU A 254 12.74 -4.37 16.19
CA LEU A 254 11.59 -4.31 15.30
C LEU A 254 10.27 -4.30 16.09
N SER A 255 10.12 -5.17 17.09
CA SER A 255 8.91 -5.22 17.93
C SER A 255 8.60 -3.91 18.66
N LYS A 256 9.60 -3.04 18.87
CA LYS A 256 9.41 -1.74 19.53
C LYS A 256 9.09 -0.62 18.54
N THR A 257 9.64 -0.71 17.33
CA THR A 257 9.57 0.35 16.30
C THR A 257 8.50 0.13 15.25
N ILE A 258 7.96 -1.10 15.17
CA ILE A 258 6.94 -1.45 14.17
C ILE A 258 5.64 -0.66 14.35
N VAL A 259 5.15 -0.13 13.25
CA VAL A 259 3.83 0.49 13.11
C VAL A 259 3.03 -0.38 12.17
N GLU A 260 1.98 -1.01 12.68
CA GLU A 260 1.08 -1.90 11.94
C GLU A 260 -0.37 -1.53 12.20
N ASN A 261 -1.27 -1.94 11.31
CA ASN A 261 -2.71 -1.72 11.45
C ASN A 261 -3.55 -2.84 10.83
N LEU A 262 -2.94 -3.99 10.56
CA LEU A 262 -3.62 -5.12 9.90
C LEU A 262 -4.85 -5.59 10.66
N THR A 263 -4.77 -5.62 11.99
CA THR A 263 -5.89 -6.05 12.87
C THR A 263 -7.08 -5.13 12.83
N ASP A 264 -6.87 -3.86 12.51
CA ASP A 264 -7.92 -2.83 12.55
C ASP A 264 -8.58 -2.64 11.18
N VAL A 265 -7.81 -2.71 10.10
CA VAL A 265 -8.29 -2.36 8.76
C VAL A 265 -8.18 -3.50 7.74
N GLY A 266 -7.55 -4.62 8.09
CA GLY A 266 -7.25 -5.71 7.16
C GLY A 266 -6.13 -5.34 6.17
N ALA A 267 -5.84 -6.23 5.25
CA ALA A 267 -4.90 -5.99 4.17
C ALA A 267 -5.56 -5.11 3.10
N THR A 268 -5.23 -3.84 3.08
CA THR A 268 -5.81 -2.83 2.20
C THR A 268 -4.96 -2.56 0.94
N GLY A 269 -4.12 -3.55 0.56
CA GLY A 269 -3.31 -3.47 -0.65
C GLY A 269 -2.47 -2.21 -0.73
N SER A 270 -2.61 -1.44 -1.80
CA SER A 270 -1.86 -0.20 -2.01
C SER A 270 -2.07 0.85 -0.92
N ALA A 271 -3.20 0.82 -0.21
CA ALA A 271 -3.48 1.76 0.88
C ALA A 271 -2.81 1.38 2.21
N ALA A 272 -2.29 0.15 2.36
CA ALA A 272 -1.84 -0.37 3.65
C ALA A 272 -0.72 0.46 4.30
N VAL A 273 0.36 0.74 3.57
CA VAL A 273 1.49 1.54 4.09
C VAL A 273 1.07 2.97 4.42
N PRO A 274 0.41 3.73 3.53
CA PRO A 274 0.00 5.09 3.88
C PRO A 274 -1.05 5.15 5.00
N LEU A 275 -1.94 4.16 5.15
CA LEU A 275 -2.86 4.09 6.28
C LEU A 275 -2.15 3.84 7.61
N ALA A 276 -1.18 2.91 7.65
CA ALA A 276 -0.39 2.66 8.84
C ALA A 276 0.49 3.87 9.20
N LEU A 277 1.05 4.54 8.19
CA LEU A 277 1.82 5.77 8.36
C LEU A 277 0.96 6.89 8.98
N ASP A 278 -0.25 7.14 8.43
CA ASP A 278 -1.20 8.13 8.96
C ASP A 278 -1.62 7.80 10.40
N ALA A 279 -1.90 6.54 10.70
CA ALA A 279 -2.23 6.10 12.06
C ALA A 279 -1.07 6.36 13.03
N GLY A 280 0.14 5.90 12.70
CA GLY A 280 1.31 6.10 13.55
C GLY A 280 1.68 7.57 13.76
N TRP A 281 1.49 8.41 12.74
CA TRP A 281 1.70 9.85 12.85
C TRP A 281 0.65 10.51 13.76
N ARG A 282 -0.63 10.21 13.59
CA ARG A 282 -1.70 10.74 14.45
C ARG A 282 -1.60 10.30 15.90
N GLU A 283 -1.13 9.09 16.14
CA GLU A 283 -0.89 8.55 17.49
C GLU A 283 0.38 9.09 18.16
N GLY A 284 1.19 9.87 17.43
CA GLY A 284 2.45 10.40 17.92
C GLY A 284 3.58 9.38 18.02
N ARG A 285 3.43 8.24 17.38
CA ARG A 285 4.47 7.20 17.23
C ARG A 285 5.49 7.58 16.16
N ILE A 286 5.12 8.44 15.22
CA ILE A 286 5.97 9.01 14.17
C ILE A 286 5.94 10.54 14.33
N ARG A 287 7.10 11.16 14.46
CA ARG A 287 7.26 12.57 14.78
C ARG A 287 8.16 13.27 13.76
N PRO A 288 8.05 14.60 13.61
CA PRO A 288 8.98 15.37 12.77
C PRO A 288 10.43 15.14 13.22
N GLY A 289 11.28 14.77 12.29
CA GLY A 289 12.69 14.44 12.51
C GLY A 289 12.98 12.94 12.61
N ASP A 290 11.97 12.09 12.79
CA ASP A 290 12.17 10.66 12.91
C ASP A 290 12.71 10.05 11.60
N THR A 291 13.61 9.09 11.76
CA THR A 291 14.08 8.22 10.67
C THR A 291 13.09 7.07 10.52
N VAL A 292 12.35 7.09 9.43
CA VAL A 292 11.26 6.15 9.17
C VAL A 292 11.62 5.20 8.03
N LEU A 293 11.37 3.92 8.23
CA LEU A 293 11.39 2.90 7.20
C LEU A 293 9.95 2.52 6.83
N LEU A 294 9.58 2.70 5.57
CA LEU A 294 8.35 2.19 4.98
C LEU A 294 8.68 0.91 4.22
N LEU A 295 7.97 -0.18 4.48
CA LEU A 295 8.17 -1.43 3.73
C LEU A 295 6.83 -2.12 3.50
N ALA A 296 6.58 -2.46 2.24
CA ALA A 296 5.47 -3.30 1.83
C ALA A 296 5.99 -4.57 1.16
N ILE A 297 5.24 -5.65 1.29
CA ILE A 297 5.39 -6.86 0.47
C ILE A 297 4.13 -7.12 -0.34
N GLU A 298 4.33 -7.62 -1.55
CA GLU A 298 3.25 -8.03 -2.44
C GLU A 298 3.28 -9.55 -2.60
N ALA A 299 2.27 -10.20 -2.04
CA ALA A 299 2.19 -11.65 -1.98
C ALA A 299 2.02 -12.31 -3.37
N SER A 300 1.44 -11.60 -4.35
CA SER A 300 1.13 -12.18 -5.66
C SER A 300 2.36 -12.75 -6.36
N ARG A 301 3.50 -12.05 -6.31
CA ARG A 301 4.77 -12.50 -6.90
C ARG A 301 5.96 -12.28 -5.98
N TYR A 302 5.71 -12.15 -4.67
CA TYR A 302 6.76 -12.02 -3.65
C TYR A 302 7.70 -10.84 -3.94
N LEU A 303 7.10 -9.67 -4.15
CA LEU A 303 7.82 -8.42 -4.30
C LEU A 303 7.93 -7.73 -2.95
N TYR A 304 8.98 -6.92 -2.80
CA TYR A 304 8.98 -5.86 -1.81
C TYR A 304 9.25 -4.50 -2.47
N ALA A 305 8.76 -3.46 -1.85
CA ALA A 305 9.20 -2.09 -2.06
C ALA A 305 9.32 -1.40 -0.71
N GLY A 306 10.40 -0.68 -0.53
CA GLY A 306 10.64 0.05 0.69
C GLY A 306 11.36 1.37 0.45
N LEU A 307 11.19 2.27 1.42
CA LEU A 307 11.73 3.61 1.42
C LEU A 307 12.19 3.98 2.82
N THR A 308 13.42 4.45 2.98
CA THR A 308 13.86 5.15 4.20
C THR A 308 13.82 6.64 3.97
N LEU A 309 13.29 7.38 4.92
CA LEU A 309 13.20 8.83 4.87
C LEU A 309 13.25 9.45 6.26
N THR A 310 13.53 10.75 6.34
CA THR A 310 13.26 11.54 7.54
C THR A 310 11.84 12.11 7.43
N TRP A 311 11.00 11.84 8.43
CA TRP A 311 9.65 12.37 8.48
C TRP A 311 9.67 13.85 8.83
N ASP A 312 9.00 14.69 8.07
CA ASP A 312 9.02 16.15 8.24
C ASP A 312 7.65 16.80 8.37
N ALA A 313 6.56 16.03 8.20
CA ALA A 313 5.24 16.58 8.40
C ALA A 313 5.06 17.06 9.86
N PRO A 314 4.54 18.28 10.07
CA PRO A 314 4.26 18.77 11.41
C PRO A 314 3.27 17.86 12.11
N PHE A 315 3.28 17.87 13.46
CA PHE A 315 2.32 17.09 14.23
C PHE A 315 0.89 17.52 13.85
N PRO A 316 -0.07 16.59 13.70
CA PRO A 316 -1.43 16.98 13.39
C PRO A 316 -1.95 17.89 14.52
N GLY A 317 -2.34 19.11 14.17
CA GLY A 317 -2.93 20.03 15.12
C GLY A 317 -4.18 19.39 15.73
N HIS A 318 -4.35 19.60 17.05
CA HIS A 318 -5.54 19.20 17.78
C HIS A 318 -6.76 19.98 17.31
#